data_4c6e6c7f5efad53ef0c0484dff28d7e7
#
_entry.id   4c6e6c7f5efad53ef0c0484dff28d7e7
#
_cell.length_a   1.000
_cell.length_b   1.000
_cell.length_c   1.000
_cell.angle_alpha   90.00
_cell.angle_beta   90.00
_cell.angle_gamma   90.00
#
_symmetry.space_group_name_H-M   'P 1'
#
loop_
_entity.id
_entity.type
_entity.pdbx_description
1 polymer ?
#
loop_
_entity_poly.entity_id
_entity_poly.type
_entity_poly.pdbx_seq_one_letter_code
_entity_poly.pdbx_strand_id
1 'polypeptide(L)'
;SLPSGGMDNRTAYTTGRYPGYSITNFAPFLQNSYDINDIFTLSGGVRYQWTENRVDDFVGYAQQQGIATGLANSADTIPGGKTDYDNFLFNAGILAHLTDRQQTWFNFSQGVELPDPGKYYGNGTYSLVGDHYQLQRSVNVADSRLEGIKVNSYELGWRYTGDSLRTQLAAYYSTSDKSIIINRSDMTINVQPDDRRIYGIEGAVDYFIADTDWSLGGNFNVIKSEVKQNGKWQKWDV
;
A
#
# COMPACT_ATOMS: atom_id res chain seq x y z
N SER A 1 -21.41 11.58 14.11
CA SER A 1 -20.26 12.10 14.85
C SER A 1 -20.45 11.83 16.33
N LEU A 2 -19.42 11.36 17.00
CA LEU A 2 -19.44 11.22 18.45
C LEU A 2 -19.50 12.61 19.12
N PRO A 3 -20.16 12.72 20.27
CA PRO A 3 -20.13 13.96 21.03
C PRO A 3 -18.70 14.37 21.38
N SER A 4 -18.44 15.67 21.50
CA SER A 4 -17.09 16.19 21.80
C SER A 4 -16.52 15.71 23.15
N GLY A 5 -17.36 15.25 24.03
CA GLY A 5 -16.99 14.67 25.33
C GLY A 5 -16.88 13.15 25.34
N GLY A 6 -16.91 12.50 24.18
CA GLY A 6 -16.89 11.05 24.07
C GLY A 6 -18.27 10.42 23.89
N MET A 7 -18.40 9.17 24.24
CA MET A 7 -19.63 8.40 24.15
C MET A 7 -20.31 8.27 25.53
N ASP A 8 -21.61 8.38 25.58
CA ASP A 8 -22.39 8.15 26.79
C ASP A 8 -23.60 7.24 26.49
N ASN A 9 -24.36 6.88 27.54
CA ASN A 9 -25.51 5.98 27.39
C ASN A 9 -26.69 6.56 26.57
N ARG A 10 -26.69 7.85 26.27
CA ARG A 10 -27.68 8.48 25.38
C ARG A 10 -27.30 8.26 23.89
N THR A 11 -26.03 7.94 23.64
CA THR A 11 -25.51 7.62 22.33
C THR A 11 -25.06 6.15 22.23
N ALA A 12 -25.68 5.26 23.01
CA ALA A 12 -25.26 3.89 23.21
C ALA A 12 -25.54 2.98 22.01
N TYR A 13 -24.85 3.25 20.92
CA TYR A 13 -24.76 2.35 19.75
C TYR A 13 -23.31 2.26 19.31
N THR A 14 -22.94 1.11 18.76
CA THR A 14 -21.59 0.92 18.24
C THR A 14 -21.45 1.57 16.87
N THR A 15 -20.41 2.36 16.67
CA THR A 15 -20.12 3.05 15.40
C THR A 15 -19.10 2.32 14.54
N GLY A 16 -18.50 1.23 15.06
CA GLY A 16 -17.55 0.39 14.35
C GLY A 16 -16.24 0.23 15.09
N ARG A 17 -15.37 -0.61 14.51
CA ARG A 17 -14.09 -0.97 15.12
C ARG A 17 -12.97 0.04 14.86
N TYR A 18 -13.13 0.86 13.85
CA TYR A 18 -12.10 1.78 13.37
C TYR A 18 -12.68 3.19 13.25
N PRO A 19 -11.85 4.23 13.43
CA PRO A 19 -12.29 5.60 13.21
C PRO A 19 -12.60 5.84 11.73
N GLY A 20 -13.51 6.76 11.47
CA GLY A 20 -13.70 7.30 10.12
C GLY A 20 -12.44 8.06 9.68
N TYR A 21 -12.08 7.94 8.43
CA TYR A 21 -10.94 8.66 7.88
C TYR A 21 -11.18 9.06 6.43
N SER A 22 -10.42 10.06 5.97
CA SER A 22 -10.35 10.41 4.57
C SER A 22 -8.90 10.59 4.14
N ILE A 23 -8.63 10.23 2.90
CA ILE A 23 -7.31 10.38 2.27
C ILE A 23 -7.46 11.28 1.07
N THR A 24 -6.66 12.34 1.01
CA THR A 24 -6.60 13.24 -0.14
C THR A 24 -5.23 13.12 -0.78
N ASN A 25 -5.20 12.85 -2.06
CA ASN A 25 -3.97 12.75 -2.84
C ASN A 25 -3.91 13.84 -3.90
N PHE A 26 -2.74 14.43 -4.06
CA PHE A 26 -2.41 15.33 -5.16
C PHE A 26 -1.09 14.83 -5.78
N ALA A 27 -1.11 14.48 -7.06
CA ALA A 27 0.02 13.78 -7.67
C ALA A 27 0.30 14.25 -9.10
N PRO A 28 0.88 15.45 -9.29
CA PRO A 28 1.32 15.89 -10.61
C PRO A 28 2.50 15.05 -11.08
N PHE A 29 2.58 14.82 -12.40
CA PHE A 29 3.64 14.03 -12.99
C PHE A 29 4.13 14.61 -14.30
N LEU A 30 5.38 14.29 -14.64
CA LEU A 30 5.99 14.57 -15.93
C LEU A 30 6.54 13.24 -16.47
N GLN A 31 6.15 12.93 -17.70
CA GLN A 31 6.57 11.71 -18.38
C GLN A 31 7.04 12.04 -19.79
N ASN A 32 8.23 11.55 -20.15
CA ASN A 32 8.80 11.69 -21.47
C ASN A 32 9.18 10.35 -22.07
N SER A 33 9.01 10.25 -23.40
CA SER A 33 9.49 9.12 -24.19
C SER A 33 10.25 9.67 -25.40
N TYR A 34 11.40 9.08 -25.69
CA TYR A 34 12.27 9.54 -26.78
C TYR A 34 12.82 8.34 -27.56
N ASP A 35 12.57 8.36 -28.87
CA ASP A 35 13.14 7.38 -29.78
C ASP A 35 14.56 7.81 -30.16
N ILE A 36 15.56 7.09 -29.64
CA ILE A 36 16.97 7.37 -29.94
C ILE A 36 17.26 7.04 -31.41
N ASN A 37 16.71 5.92 -31.89
CA ASN A 37 16.84 5.40 -33.25
C ASN A 37 15.67 4.44 -33.52
N ASP A 38 15.74 3.68 -34.61
CA ASP A 38 14.70 2.72 -34.99
C ASP A 38 14.62 1.50 -34.07
N ILE A 39 15.62 1.29 -33.22
CA ILE A 39 15.72 0.13 -32.34
C ILE A 39 15.33 0.51 -30.91
N PHE A 40 15.86 1.60 -30.36
CA PHE A 40 15.73 1.93 -28.96
C PHE A 40 14.83 3.13 -28.68
N THR A 41 13.92 2.95 -27.73
CA THR A 41 13.12 4.01 -27.14
C THR A 41 13.45 4.11 -25.64
N LEU A 42 13.81 5.30 -25.20
CA LEU A 42 13.99 5.62 -23.78
C LEU A 42 12.76 6.29 -23.24
N SER A 43 12.43 5.97 -21.99
CA SER A 43 11.37 6.66 -21.26
C SER A 43 11.84 7.01 -19.86
N GLY A 44 11.28 8.06 -19.30
CA GLY A 44 11.56 8.47 -17.96
C GLY A 44 10.52 9.45 -17.45
N GLY A 45 10.35 9.46 -16.15
CA GLY A 45 9.37 10.33 -15.54
C GLY A 45 9.60 10.54 -14.06
N VAL A 46 8.90 11.53 -13.54
CA VAL A 46 8.87 11.87 -12.13
C VAL A 46 7.43 12.20 -11.75
N ARG A 47 7.03 11.73 -10.59
CA ARG A 47 5.75 12.05 -9.95
C ARG A 47 6.05 12.65 -8.60
N TYR A 48 5.43 13.78 -8.29
CA TYR A 48 5.35 14.30 -6.92
C TYR A 48 3.99 13.90 -6.37
N GLN A 49 3.98 13.20 -5.25
CA GLN A 49 2.74 12.77 -4.59
C GLN A 49 2.68 13.36 -3.20
N TRP A 50 1.65 14.14 -2.94
CA TRP A 50 1.29 14.65 -1.62
C TRP A 50 0.03 13.94 -1.15
N THR A 51 0.05 13.47 0.10
CA THR A 51 -1.05 12.75 0.71
C THR A 51 -1.39 13.38 2.05
N GLU A 52 -2.66 13.68 2.27
CA GLU A 52 -3.18 14.11 3.55
C GLU A 52 -4.13 13.04 4.09
N ASN A 53 -3.88 12.60 5.33
CA ASN A 53 -4.78 11.75 6.10
C ASN A 53 -5.53 12.62 7.10
N ARG A 54 -6.85 12.50 7.11
CA ARG A 54 -7.72 13.14 8.09
C ARG A 54 -8.49 12.05 8.82
N VAL A 55 -8.39 12.02 10.14
CA VAL A 55 -8.96 10.97 10.98
C VAL A 55 -9.95 11.61 11.94
N ASP A 56 -11.14 11.02 12.06
CA ASP A 56 -12.18 11.47 12.96
C ASP A 56 -11.88 11.04 14.40
N ASP A 57 -12.47 11.76 15.35
CA ASP A 57 -12.50 11.35 16.75
C ASP A 57 -13.17 9.98 16.89
N PHE A 58 -12.70 9.17 17.81
CA PHE A 58 -13.12 7.79 17.94
C PHE A 58 -13.15 7.34 19.41
N VAL A 59 -14.12 6.50 19.76
CA VAL A 59 -14.12 5.76 21.03
C VAL A 59 -13.76 4.31 20.75
N GLY A 60 -12.85 3.74 21.52
CA GLY A 60 -12.42 2.36 21.32
C GLY A 60 -13.60 1.39 21.27
N TYR A 61 -13.54 0.41 20.39
CA TYR A 61 -14.67 -0.50 20.14
C TYR A 61 -15.08 -1.30 21.39
N ALA A 62 -14.10 -1.75 22.18
CA ALA A 62 -14.38 -2.45 23.43
C ALA A 62 -15.15 -1.55 24.42
N GLN A 63 -14.82 -0.26 24.44
CA GLN A 63 -15.52 0.74 25.28
C GLN A 63 -16.92 1.02 24.76
N GLN A 64 -17.11 1.08 23.44
CA GLN A 64 -18.45 1.19 22.86
C GLN A 64 -19.32 0.01 23.25
N GLN A 65 -18.79 -1.22 23.21
CA GLN A 65 -19.50 -2.41 23.64
C GLN A 65 -19.81 -2.38 25.14
N GLY A 66 -18.86 -1.94 25.97
CA GLY A 66 -19.05 -1.79 27.40
C GLY A 66 -20.19 -0.85 27.77
N ILE A 67 -20.32 0.26 27.06
CA ILE A 67 -21.44 1.22 27.25
C ILE A 67 -22.75 0.61 26.74
N ALA A 68 -22.73 -0.02 25.57
CA ALA A 68 -23.93 -0.64 25.00
C ALA A 68 -24.48 -1.79 25.87
N THR A 69 -23.61 -2.49 26.60
CA THR A 69 -23.99 -3.58 27.52
C THR A 69 -24.21 -3.14 28.97
N GLY A 70 -24.03 -1.87 29.27
CA GLY A 70 -24.29 -1.31 30.61
C GLY A 70 -23.14 -1.44 31.60
N LEU A 71 -21.95 -1.83 31.18
CA LEU A 71 -20.75 -1.89 32.03
C LEU A 71 -20.23 -0.49 32.41
N ALA A 72 -20.49 0.50 31.58
CA ALA A 72 -20.13 1.88 31.81
C ALA A 72 -21.20 2.79 31.21
N ASN A 73 -21.24 4.05 31.65
CA ASN A 73 -22.16 5.05 31.11
C ASN A 73 -21.53 5.97 30.07
N SER A 74 -20.22 6.11 30.06
CA SER A 74 -19.50 7.03 29.19
C SER A 74 -18.05 6.62 28.98
N ALA A 75 -17.42 7.21 27.96
CA ALA A 75 -16.02 7.03 27.65
C ALA A 75 -15.42 8.29 27.04
N ASP A 76 -14.15 8.55 27.33
CA ASP A 76 -13.39 9.60 26.67
C ASP A 76 -13.19 9.30 25.18
N THR A 77 -13.12 10.34 24.39
CA THR A 77 -12.81 10.26 22.96
C THR A 77 -11.31 10.15 22.73
N ILE A 78 -10.89 9.26 21.84
CA ILE A 78 -9.55 9.29 21.25
C ILE A 78 -9.54 10.40 20.20
N PRO A 79 -8.73 11.45 20.36
CA PRO A 79 -8.73 12.56 19.42
C PRO A 79 -8.28 12.11 18.03
N GLY A 80 -8.98 12.56 17.01
CA GLY A 80 -8.55 12.50 15.63
C GLY A 80 -7.57 13.61 15.28
N GLY A 81 -7.45 13.93 14.03
CA GLY A 81 -6.57 14.97 13.53
C GLY A 81 -6.23 14.75 12.06
N LYS A 82 -5.25 15.50 11.60
CA LYS A 82 -4.75 15.36 10.24
C LYS A 82 -3.22 15.33 10.21
N THR A 83 -2.69 14.59 9.24
CA THR A 83 -1.25 14.54 8.97
C THR A 83 -1.04 14.42 7.47
N ASP A 84 0.09 14.89 6.98
CA ASP A 84 0.44 14.82 5.57
C ASP A 84 1.88 14.35 5.38
N TYR A 85 2.14 13.84 4.18
CA TYR A 85 3.48 13.49 3.74
C TYR A 85 3.57 13.58 2.22
N ASP A 86 4.80 13.66 1.72
CA ASP A 86 5.06 13.74 0.29
C ASP A 86 6.18 12.81 -0.15
N ASN A 87 6.17 12.49 -1.44
CA ASN A 87 7.19 11.64 -2.06
C ASN A 87 7.45 12.10 -3.49
N PHE A 88 8.72 12.02 -3.91
CA PHE A 88 9.09 12.00 -5.32
C PHE A 88 9.29 10.56 -5.75
N LEU A 89 8.64 10.18 -6.85
CA LEU A 89 8.68 8.84 -7.41
C LEU A 89 9.20 8.90 -8.84
N PHE A 90 10.20 8.10 -9.14
CA PHE A 90 10.87 8.09 -10.43
C PHE A 90 10.54 6.82 -11.20
N ASN A 91 10.56 6.93 -12.52
CA ASN A 91 10.55 5.77 -13.41
C ASN A 91 11.51 6.00 -14.58
N ALA A 92 12.03 4.91 -15.10
CA ALA A 92 12.88 4.91 -16.27
C ALA A 92 12.72 3.58 -17.01
N GLY A 93 12.80 3.62 -18.33
CA GLY A 93 12.67 2.41 -19.11
C GLY A 93 13.42 2.50 -20.44
N ILE A 94 13.72 1.33 -20.97
CA ILE A 94 14.26 1.17 -22.32
C ILE A 94 13.49 0.06 -23.02
N LEU A 95 13.05 0.36 -24.24
CA LEU A 95 12.40 -0.60 -25.12
C LEU A 95 13.29 -0.79 -26.35
N ALA A 96 13.56 -2.03 -26.71
CA ALA A 96 14.32 -2.39 -27.89
C ALA A 96 13.43 -3.17 -28.87
N HIS A 97 13.34 -2.69 -30.10
CA HIS A 97 12.74 -3.41 -31.21
C HIS A 97 13.83 -4.28 -31.86
N LEU A 98 13.91 -5.56 -31.45
CA LEU A 98 14.93 -6.49 -31.94
C LEU A 98 14.67 -6.85 -33.40
N THR A 99 13.42 -7.06 -33.75
CA THR A 99 12.91 -7.27 -35.11
C THR A 99 11.53 -6.63 -35.23
N ASP A 100 10.92 -6.65 -36.42
CA ASP A 100 9.54 -6.17 -36.61
C ASP A 100 8.53 -6.91 -35.74
N ARG A 101 8.87 -8.09 -35.24
CA ARG A 101 7.99 -8.96 -34.46
C ARG A 101 8.44 -9.16 -33.02
N GLN A 102 9.65 -8.73 -32.67
CA GLN A 102 10.19 -8.94 -31.33
C GLN A 102 10.58 -7.64 -30.64
N GLN A 103 10.20 -7.54 -29.39
CA GLN A 103 10.55 -6.45 -28.50
C GLN A 103 11.06 -7.00 -27.18
N THR A 104 12.05 -6.32 -26.63
CA THR A 104 12.50 -6.53 -25.25
C THR A 104 12.52 -5.20 -24.52
N TRP A 105 12.30 -5.24 -23.21
CA TRP A 105 12.28 -4.01 -22.39
C TRP A 105 12.85 -4.26 -21.03
N PHE A 106 13.37 -3.19 -20.45
CA PHE A 106 13.71 -3.11 -19.04
C PHE A 106 13.08 -1.84 -18.46
N ASN A 107 12.34 -1.99 -17.37
CA ASN A 107 11.69 -0.89 -16.68
C ASN A 107 12.08 -0.86 -15.21
N PHE A 108 12.32 0.35 -14.72
CA PHE A 108 12.42 0.67 -13.31
C PHE A 108 11.28 1.61 -12.94
N SER A 109 10.62 1.37 -11.82
CA SER A 109 9.60 2.27 -11.30
C SER A 109 9.63 2.31 -9.78
N GLN A 110 9.23 3.44 -9.23
CA GLN A 110 9.00 3.60 -7.80
C GLN A 110 7.51 3.79 -7.55
N GLY A 111 7.00 3.05 -6.59
CA GLY A 111 5.65 3.20 -6.06
C GLY A 111 5.70 3.51 -4.59
N VAL A 112 4.54 3.84 -4.04
CA VAL A 112 4.33 4.04 -2.61
C VAL A 112 3.20 3.13 -2.17
N GLU A 113 3.49 2.29 -1.18
CA GLU A 113 2.48 1.53 -0.48
C GLU A 113 1.95 2.40 0.67
N LEU A 114 0.64 2.71 0.63
CA LEU A 114 -0.01 3.54 1.62
C LEU A 114 -0.55 2.67 2.75
N PRO A 115 -0.13 2.87 4.01
CA PRO A 115 -0.71 2.16 5.14
C PRO A 115 -2.17 2.59 5.34
N ASP A 116 -2.99 1.64 5.80
CA ASP A 116 -4.38 1.91 6.15
C ASP A 116 -4.44 2.72 7.47
N PRO A 117 -4.91 3.97 7.44
CA PRO A 117 -5.02 4.77 8.66
C PRO A 117 -5.87 4.14 9.75
N GLY A 118 -6.88 3.38 9.39
CA GLY A 118 -7.77 2.71 10.34
C GLY A 118 -7.07 1.67 11.22
N LYS A 119 -5.96 1.09 10.76
CA LYS A 119 -5.18 0.11 11.54
C LYS A 119 -4.30 0.76 12.60
N TYR A 120 -3.84 1.99 12.37
CA TYR A 120 -2.84 2.64 13.21
C TYR A 120 -3.46 3.73 14.08
N TYR A 121 -4.37 4.53 13.53
CA TYR A 121 -5.08 5.56 14.28
C TYR A 121 -6.30 4.99 15.00
N GLY A 122 -6.78 5.70 16.00
CA GLY A 122 -7.89 5.23 16.82
C GLY A 122 -7.49 4.20 17.87
N ASN A 123 -6.19 4.03 18.12
CA ASN A 123 -5.68 3.17 19.18
C ASN A 123 -5.48 3.95 20.46
N GLY A 124 -5.96 3.40 21.57
CA GLY A 124 -5.82 3.98 22.89
C GLY A 124 -5.99 2.95 23.97
N THR A 125 -5.49 3.27 25.16
CA THR A 125 -5.69 2.49 26.37
C THR A 125 -6.61 3.26 27.31
N TYR A 126 -7.56 2.54 27.93
CA TYR A 126 -8.53 3.08 28.84
C TYR A 126 -8.43 2.44 30.22
N SER A 127 -8.84 3.17 31.24
CA SER A 127 -9.13 2.66 32.58
C SER A 127 -10.60 2.93 32.91
N LEU A 128 -11.24 1.96 33.53
CA LEU A 128 -12.60 2.17 34.05
C LEU A 128 -12.50 2.84 35.41
N VAL A 129 -13.00 4.08 35.50
CA VAL A 129 -13.06 4.89 36.75
C VAL A 129 -14.51 5.10 37.07
N GLY A 130 -15.03 4.39 38.06
CA GLY A 130 -16.46 4.35 38.34
C GLY A 130 -17.21 3.73 37.15
N ASP A 131 -18.08 4.53 36.53
CA ASP A 131 -18.86 4.13 35.35
C ASP A 131 -18.38 4.80 34.04
N HIS A 132 -17.18 5.40 34.06
CA HIS A 132 -16.58 6.12 32.94
C HIS A 132 -15.27 5.49 32.49
N TYR A 133 -15.11 5.24 31.18
CA TYR A 133 -13.85 4.86 30.58
C TYR A 133 -12.97 6.09 30.36
N GLN A 134 -11.91 6.19 31.16
CA GLN A 134 -10.94 7.27 31.06
C GLN A 134 -9.81 6.89 30.13
N LEU A 135 -9.52 7.73 29.14
CA LEU A 135 -8.41 7.54 28.23
C LEU A 135 -7.08 7.81 28.95
N GLN A 136 -6.18 6.83 28.92
CA GLN A 136 -4.85 6.94 29.54
C GLN A 136 -3.81 7.36 28.50
N ARG A 137 -3.83 6.75 27.34
CA ARG A 137 -2.90 6.99 26.24
C ARG A 137 -3.63 6.76 24.92
N SER A 138 -3.18 7.48 23.90
CA SER A 138 -3.64 7.25 22.52
C SER A 138 -2.57 7.65 21.53
N VAL A 139 -2.68 7.11 20.30
CA VAL A 139 -1.87 7.56 19.17
C VAL A 139 -2.28 8.99 18.82
N ASN A 140 -1.32 9.92 18.85
CA ASN A 140 -1.55 11.30 18.41
C ASN A 140 -1.39 11.38 16.90
N VAL A 141 -2.47 11.68 16.18
CA VAL A 141 -2.49 11.72 14.71
C VAL A 141 -1.50 12.76 14.15
N ALA A 142 -1.45 13.94 14.75
CA ALA A 142 -0.60 15.03 14.26
C ALA A 142 0.90 14.72 14.40
N ASP A 143 1.28 13.99 15.46
CA ASP A 143 2.68 13.63 15.75
C ASP A 143 3.08 12.27 15.20
N SER A 144 2.13 11.49 14.67
CA SER A 144 2.31 10.11 14.23
C SER A 144 2.08 10.02 12.73
N ARG A 145 3.09 10.35 11.92
CA ARG A 145 2.99 10.34 10.47
C ARG A 145 3.05 8.90 9.94
N LEU A 146 2.01 8.50 9.22
CA LEU A 146 2.01 7.27 8.42
C LEU A 146 2.59 7.60 7.05
N GLU A 147 3.91 7.53 6.95
CA GLU A 147 4.59 7.74 5.68
C GLU A 147 4.36 6.55 4.75
N GLY A 148 4.26 6.83 3.44
CA GLY A 148 4.24 5.78 2.45
C GLY A 148 5.57 5.03 2.39
N ILE A 149 5.48 3.72 2.24
CA ILE A 149 6.67 2.87 2.07
C ILE A 149 7.00 2.83 0.59
N LYS A 150 8.18 3.32 0.21
CA LYS A 150 8.64 3.26 -1.17
C LYS A 150 8.94 1.83 -1.58
N VAL A 151 8.43 1.46 -2.75
CA VAL A 151 8.70 0.17 -3.39
C VAL A 151 9.42 0.44 -4.70
N ASN A 152 10.59 -0.19 -4.86
CA ASN A 152 11.34 -0.16 -6.11
C ASN A 152 11.02 -1.41 -6.90
N SER A 153 10.60 -1.24 -8.14
CA SER A 153 10.19 -2.34 -9.01
C SER A 153 11.00 -2.35 -10.30
N TYR A 154 11.44 -3.54 -10.68
CA TYR A 154 12.22 -3.79 -11.88
C TYR A 154 11.54 -4.86 -12.72
N GLU A 155 11.46 -4.65 -14.01
CA GLU A 155 10.89 -5.61 -14.96
C GLU A 155 11.79 -5.76 -16.17
N LEU A 156 12.07 -7.01 -16.56
CA LEU A 156 12.73 -7.37 -17.79
C LEU A 156 11.77 -8.26 -18.58
N GLY A 157 11.48 -7.90 -19.81
CA GLY A 157 10.51 -8.62 -20.61
C GLY A 157 10.92 -8.82 -22.04
N TRP A 158 10.25 -9.73 -22.67
CA TRP A 158 10.38 -10.05 -24.09
C TRP A 158 9.00 -10.40 -24.66
N ARG A 159 8.76 -9.98 -25.89
CA ARG A 159 7.51 -10.24 -26.62
C ARG A 159 7.81 -10.61 -28.06
N TYR A 160 7.10 -11.62 -28.53
CA TYR A 160 7.01 -11.97 -29.94
C TYR A 160 5.56 -11.84 -30.41
N THR A 161 5.35 -11.13 -31.52
CA THR A 161 4.02 -10.94 -32.12
C THR A 161 4.08 -11.37 -33.59
N GLY A 162 3.73 -12.62 -33.84
CA GLY A 162 3.63 -13.20 -35.18
C GLY A 162 2.19 -13.28 -35.65
N ASP A 163 1.98 -13.77 -36.87
CA ASP A 163 0.64 -13.93 -37.44
C ASP A 163 -0.14 -15.04 -36.76
N SER A 164 0.53 -16.16 -36.40
CA SER A 164 -0.08 -17.32 -35.74
C SER A 164 0.29 -17.45 -34.29
N LEU A 165 1.46 -16.95 -33.87
CA LEU A 165 1.97 -17.09 -32.53
C LEU A 165 2.18 -15.71 -31.91
N ARG A 166 1.62 -15.53 -30.71
CA ARG A 166 1.91 -14.39 -29.84
C ARG A 166 2.36 -14.93 -28.49
N THR A 167 3.52 -14.48 -28.03
CA THR A 167 4.06 -14.91 -26.74
C THR A 167 4.72 -13.76 -26.03
N GLN A 168 4.66 -13.78 -24.71
CA GLN A 168 5.29 -12.80 -23.84
C GLN A 168 5.86 -13.48 -22.62
N LEU A 169 7.05 -13.05 -22.21
CA LEU A 169 7.73 -13.51 -21.01
C LEU A 169 8.27 -12.30 -20.27
N ALA A 170 8.05 -12.23 -18.98
CA ALA A 170 8.55 -11.15 -18.13
C ALA A 170 9.04 -11.68 -16.79
N ALA A 171 10.18 -11.15 -16.34
CA ALA A 171 10.69 -11.34 -14.99
C ALA A 171 10.57 -10.02 -14.24
N TYR A 172 10.18 -10.08 -12.97
CA TYR A 172 10.00 -8.88 -12.14
C TYR A 172 10.59 -9.08 -10.75
N TYR A 173 11.03 -7.97 -10.19
CA TYR A 173 11.60 -7.88 -8.86
C TYR A 173 11.13 -6.59 -8.21
N SER A 174 10.53 -6.67 -7.03
CA SER A 174 10.11 -5.51 -6.23
C SER A 174 10.69 -5.61 -4.85
N THR A 175 11.20 -4.51 -4.34
CA THR A 175 11.82 -4.45 -3.02
C THR A 175 11.38 -3.22 -2.26
N SER A 176 11.27 -3.37 -0.94
CA SER A 176 11.06 -2.31 0.02
C SER A 176 11.98 -2.53 1.21
N ASP A 177 12.39 -1.45 1.88
CA ASP A 177 13.39 -1.49 2.94
C ASP A 177 12.87 -1.01 4.30
N LYS A 178 11.58 -0.75 4.42
CA LYS A 178 10.97 -0.22 5.64
C LYS A 178 9.61 -0.85 5.92
N SER A 179 9.26 -0.89 7.19
CA SER A 179 7.91 -1.20 7.65
C SER A 179 7.47 -0.23 8.75
N ILE A 180 6.16 -0.18 8.99
CA ILE A 180 5.57 0.66 10.02
C ILE A 180 5.09 -0.26 11.13
N ILE A 181 5.48 0.07 12.36
CA ILE A 181 5.01 -0.62 13.56
C ILE A 181 4.35 0.35 14.53
N ILE A 182 3.39 -0.16 15.26
CA ILE A 182 2.80 0.53 16.40
C ILE A 182 3.38 -0.07 17.69
N ASN A 183 3.92 0.78 18.55
CA ASN A 183 4.29 0.43 19.89
C ASN A 183 3.09 0.70 20.82
N ARG A 184 2.43 -0.37 21.28
CA ARG A 184 1.22 -0.23 22.08
C ARG A 184 1.50 0.15 23.53
N SER A 185 2.75 0.02 24.00
CA SER A 185 3.11 0.41 25.36
C SER A 185 3.14 1.93 25.56
N ASP A 186 3.57 2.67 24.55
CA ASP A 186 3.63 4.15 24.57
C ASP A 186 2.74 4.81 23.50
N MET A 187 1.99 4.02 22.73
CA MET A 187 1.10 4.47 21.65
C MET A 187 1.81 5.34 20.61
N THR A 188 3.01 4.92 20.23
CA THR A 188 3.78 5.56 19.15
C THR A 188 3.78 4.72 17.88
N ILE A 189 3.85 5.40 16.75
CA ILE A 189 4.03 4.79 15.43
C ILE A 189 5.46 5.06 14.99
N ASN A 190 6.17 4.01 14.60
CA ASN A 190 7.56 4.09 14.19
C ASN A 190 7.77 3.45 12.82
N VAL A 191 8.63 4.06 12.01
CA VAL A 191 9.14 3.48 10.78
C VAL A 191 10.47 2.81 11.12
N GLN A 192 10.61 1.53 10.77
CA GLN A 192 11.81 0.75 11.06
C GLN A 192 12.39 0.13 9.79
N PRO A 193 13.70 -0.16 9.75
CA PRO A 193 14.30 -0.93 8.67
C PRO A 193 13.71 -2.34 8.61
N ASP A 194 13.30 -2.76 7.41
CA ASP A 194 12.73 -4.08 7.17
C ASP A 194 12.84 -4.40 5.68
N ASP A 195 13.83 -5.20 5.30
CA ASP A 195 14.05 -5.55 3.91
C ASP A 195 13.09 -6.65 3.47
N ARG A 196 12.31 -6.37 2.42
CA ARG A 196 11.35 -7.28 1.81
C ARG A 196 11.50 -7.28 0.30
N ARG A 197 11.21 -8.42 -0.32
CA ARG A 197 11.20 -8.54 -1.77
C ARG A 197 10.13 -9.49 -2.26
N ILE A 198 9.60 -9.16 -3.42
CA ILE A 198 8.70 -10.02 -4.19
C ILE A 198 9.29 -10.11 -5.58
N TYR A 199 9.43 -11.32 -6.10
CA TYR A 199 9.96 -11.53 -7.43
C TYR A 199 9.30 -12.72 -8.10
N GLY A 200 9.37 -12.76 -9.41
CA GLY A 200 8.76 -13.84 -10.14
C GLY A 200 8.96 -13.74 -11.64
N ILE A 201 8.37 -14.73 -12.31
CA ILE A 201 8.33 -14.84 -13.76
C ILE A 201 6.89 -15.08 -14.17
N GLU A 202 6.44 -14.38 -15.20
CA GLU A 202 5.16 -14.60 -15.84
C GLU A 202 5.33 -14.79 -17.33
N GLY A 203 4.46 -15.59 -17.92
CA GLY A 203 4.45 -15.83 -19.35
C GLY A 203 3.05 -16.10 -19.87
N ALA A 204 2.87 -15.80 -21.14
CA ALA A 204 1.64 -16.05 -21.87
C ALA A 204 1.94 -16.47 -23.29
N VAL A 205 1.14 -17.36 -23.84
CA VAL A 205 1.22 -17.80 -25.22
C VAL A 205 -0.18 -17.93 -25.80
N ASP A 206 -0.36 -17.42 -27.01
CA ASP A 206 -1.56 -17.60 -27.83
C ASP A 206 -1.15 -18.10 -29.20
N TYR A 207 -1.78 -19.16 -29.63
CA TYR A 207 -1.60 -19.74 -30.95
C TYR A 207 -2.92 -19.71 -31.73
N PHE A 208 -2.90 -19.06 -32.88
CA PHE A 208 -4.04 -18.92 -33.79
C PHE A 208 -3.91 -19.92 -34.93
N ILE A 209 -4.86 -20.85 -35.00
CA ILE A 209 -4.85 -21.89 -36.03
C ILE A 209 -5.26 -21.27 -37.36
N ALA A 210 -4.36 -21.38 -38.35
CA ALA A 210 -4.58 -20.79 -39.67
C ALA A 210 -5.87 -21.28 -40.32
N ASP A 211 -6.58 -20.38 -41.03
CA ASP A 211 -7.82 -20.65 -41.76
C ASP A 211 -8.98 -21.17 -40.87
N THR A 212 -8.91 -20.93 -39.58
CA THR A 212 -9.97 -21.25 -38.64
C THR A 212 -10.20 -20.10 -37.67
N ASP A 213 -11.33 -20.15 -36.92
CA ASP A 213 -11.61 -19.25 -35.80
C ASP A 213 -11.08 -19.80 -34.46
N TRP A 214 -10.31 -20.89 -34.51
CA TRP A 214 -9.79 -21.55 -33.31
C TRP A 214 -8.47 -20.93 -32.88
N SER A 215 -8.31 -20.76 -31.56
CA SER A 215 -7.06 -20.39 -30.92
C SER A 215 -6.84 -21.24 -29.69
N LEU A 216 -5.57 -21.43 -29.35
CA LEU A 216 -5.13 -22.08 -28.13
C LEU A 216 -4.28 -21.08 -27.35
N GLY A 217 -4.51 -20.97 -26.07
CA GLY A 217 -3.76 -20.06 -25.23
C GLY A 217 -3.53 -20.62 -23.83
N GLY A 218 -2.50 -20.12 -23.20
CA GLY A 218 -2.19 -20.42 -21.81
C GLY A 218 -1.29 -19.35 -21.20
N ASN A 219 -1.26 -19.30 -19.89
CA ASN A 219 -0.40 -18.42 -19.14
C ASN A 219 0.09 -19.10 -17.86
N PHE A 220 1.18 -18.59 -17.32
CA PHE A 220 1.69 -19.00 -16.01
C PHE A 220 2.27 -17.82 -15.27
N ASN A 221 2.27 -17.91 -13.95
CA ASN A 221 2.87 -16.93 -13.06
C ASN A 221 3.45 -17.66 -11.84
N VAL A 222 4.73 -17.42 -11.56
CA VAL A 222 5.41 -17.95 -10.37
C VAL A 222 5.93 -16.78 -9.56
N ILE A 223 5.46 -16.67 -8.31
CA ILE A 223 5.78 -15.57 -7.41
C ILE A 223 6.43 -16.13 -6.15
N LYS A 224 7.45 -15.43 -5.66
CA LYS A 224 8.04 -15.63 -4.33
C LYS A 224 8.09 -14.32 -3.55
N SER A 225 7.78 -14.40 -2.27
CA SER A 225 7.85 -13.28 -1.33
C SER A 225 8.81 -13.64 -0.20
N GLU A 226 9.74 -12.77 0.10
CA GLU A 226 10.76 -13.00 1.13
C GLU A 226 10.98 -11.77 1.98
N VAL A 227 11.31 -11.99 3.26
CA VAL A 227 11.73 -10.99 4.23
C VAL A 227 13.12 -11.33 4.73
N LYS A 228 13.98 -10.32 4.92
CA LYS A 228 15.31 -10.53 5.45
C LYS A 228 15.29 -10.50 6.98
N GLN A 229 15.70 -11.60 7.61
CA GLN A 229 15.80 -11.74 9.05
C GLN A 229 17.19 -12.30 9.41
N ASN A 230 17.89 -11.64 10.34
CA ASN A 230 19.24 -12.02 10.76
C ASN A 230 20.22 -12.19 9.59
N GLY A 231 20.14 -11.30 8.60
CA GLY A 231 20.98 -11.32 7.42
C GLY A 231 20.63 -12.39 6.37
N LYS A 232 19.55 -13.12 6.56
CA LYS A 232 19.10 -14.18 5.64
C LYS A 232 17.69 -13.92 5.13
N TRP A 233 17.47 -14.19 3.84
CA TRP A 233 16.16 -14.14 3.22
C TRP A 233 15.33 -15.37 3.62
N GLN A 234 14.13 -15.12 4.09
CA GLN A 234 13.18 -16.15 4.52
C GLN A 234 11.83 -15.92 3.83
N LYS A 235 11.06 -16.99 3.69
CA LYS A 235 9.71 -16.91 3.14
C LYS A 235 8.88 -15.92 3.95
N TRP A 236 8.20 -15.03 3.25
CA TRP A 236 7.26 -14.09 3.83
C TRP A 236 5.85 -14.51 3.45
N ASP A 237 5.08 -14.91 4.46
CA ASP A 237 3.67 -15.26 4.29
C ASP A 237 2.84 -13.96 4.34
N VAL A 238 2.24 -13.64 3.22
CA VAL A 238 1.40 -12.44 3.04
C VAL A 238 -0.06 -12.83 3.21
#